data_315662ab3b3c5a254f485e79f0b18c15
#
_entry.id   315662ab3b3c5a254f485e79f0b18c15
#
_cell.length_a   1.000
_cell.length_b   1.000
_cell.length_c   1.000
_cell.angle_alpha   90.00
_cell.angle_beta   90.00
_cell.angle_gamma   90.00
#
_symmetry.space_group_name_H-M   'P 1'
#
loop_
_entity.id
_entity.type
_entity.pdbx_description
1 polymer ?
#
loop_
_entity_poly.entity_id
_entity_poly.type
_entity_poly.pdbx_seq_one_letter_code
_entity_poly.pdbx_strand_id
1 'polypeptide(L)'
;MKWVTYRSDHGERTGVLSGDAIYAMPPDVSLLDLVGRGADGLRTAGERAVRSPAAVVALDEVTLAAPIPRPPSIRDSLCFLDHMRNCQEAMGGGRVLMDTWYRIPAFYFACPSTVLGPYDDAPTAPGSAWQDFELEIAAVIGTSGKDLTVEQAERSIIGYTIFNDWSARDLQMLEGQLRIGQAKGKDSGITLGPYLVTPDELEPYCRGGKLSLRVIALVNGTVIGSGSTAQMDWSFGEVIAYASRGVTLTPGDVFGSGTVPTCTLVEHLRPPESFPGWLHDGDVVTLQVEGLGETRQTVRTSGTPFPLALRPNPDAEPDRRGVNPAPTRVPFTRGLHEVADRVWAWTLPDGGYGFSNAGLVAGDGA
;
A
#
# COMPACT_ATOMS: atom_id res chain seq x y z
N MET A 1 -12.87 -19.27 9.37
CA MET A 1 -14.07 -18.41 9.39
C MET A 1 -13.80 -17.11 8.67
N LYS A 2 -14.85 -16.50 8.04
CA LYS A 2 -14.76 -15.14 7.45
C LYS A 2 -15.51 -14.16 8.33
N TRP A 3 -14.80 -13.19 8.89
CA TRP A 3 -15.36 -12.15 9.74
C TRP A 3 -15.56 -10.87 8.97
N VAL A 4 -16.66 -10.18 9.21
CA VAL A 4 -17.01 -8.90 8.58
C VAL A 4 -17.32 -7.84 9.63
N THR A 5 -17.00 -6.61 9.27
CA THR A 5 -17.58 -5.41 9.87
C THR A 5 -18.43 -4.74 8.80
N TYR A 6 -19.66 -4.37 9.10
CA TYR A 6 -20.59 -3.75 8.17
C TYR A 6 -21.29 -2.55 8.79
N ARG A 7 -21.74 -1.62 7.95
CA ARG A 7 -22.44 -0.42 8.37
C ARG A 7 -23.94 -0.68 8.54
N SER A 8 -24.50 -0.14 9.57
CA SER A 8 -25.94 -0.13 9.85
C SER A 8 -26.39 1.26 10.30
N ASP A 9 -27.71 1.48 10.41
CA ASP A 9 -28.28 2.75 10.91
C ASP A 9 -27.81 3.11 12.33
N HIS A 10 -27.30 2.13 13.07
CA HIS A 10 -26.86 2.29 14.46
C HIS A 10 -25.31 2.21 14.60
N GLY A 11 -24.57 2.36 13.49
CA GLY A 11 -23.12 2.29 13.46
C GLY A 11 -22.58 0.95 12.91
N GLU A 12 -21.30 0.70 13.18
CA GLU A 12 -20.62 -0.50 12.71
C GLU A 12 -21.08 -1.76 13.50
N ARG A 13 -21.26 -2.84 12.79
CA ARG A 13 -21.66 -4.15 13.33
C ARG A 13 -20.70 -5.23 12.89
N THR A 14 -20.53 -6.24 13.72
CA THR A 14 -19.65 -7.38 13.45
C THR A 14 -20.47 -8.63 13.21
N GLY A 15 -20.03 -9.51 12.32
CA GLY A 15 -20.66 -10.81 12.09
C GLY A 15 -19.71 -11.81 11.42
N VAL A 16 -20.18 -13.05 11.36
CA VAL A 16 -19.55 -14.14 10.60
C VAL A 16 -20.28 -14.29 9.28
N LEU A 17 -19.55 -14.24 8.19
CA LEU A 17 -20.08 -14.51 6.85
C LEU A 17 -20.05 -16.03 6.59
N SER A 18 -21.19 -16.59 6.22
CA SER A 18 -21.33 -17.98 5.74
C SER A 18 -22.28 -18.01 4.55
N GLY A 19 -21.78 -18.42 3.38
CA GLY A 19 -22.49 -18.20 2.12
C GLY A 19 -22.71 -16.70 1.90
N ASP A 20 -23.94 -16.30 1.59
CA ASP A 20 -24.34 -14.91 1.37
C ASP A 20 -25.04 -14.29 2.61
N ALA A 21 -24.95 -14.95 3.78
CA ALA A 21 -25.57 -14.49 5.01
C ALA A 21 -24.53 -14.10 6.07
N ILE A 22 -24.76 -12.96 6.72
CA ILE A 22 -23.99 -12.47 7.86
C ILE A 22 -24.73 -12.82 9.15
N TYR A 23 -24.12 -13.64 9.97
CA TYR A 23 -24.60 -13.99 11.31
C TYR A 23 -24.06 -12.97 12.30
N ALA A 24 -24.88 -11.98 12.64
CA ALA A 24 -24.49 -10.82 13.41
C ALA A 24 -24.20 -11.13 14.88
N MET A 25 -23.14 -10.53 15.40
CA MET A 25 -22.83 -10.43 16.83
C MET A 25 -23.79 -9.45 17.52
N PRO A 26 -23.89 -9.48 18.86
CA PRO A 26 -24.54 -8.42 19.62
C PRO A 26 -24.01 -7.03 19.25
N PRO A 27 -24.86 -5.97 19.34
CA PRO A 27 -24.49 -4.63 18.82
C PRO A 27 -23.26 -4.00 19.48
N ASP A 28 -22.98 -4.36 20.71
CA ASP A 28 -21.88 -3.86 21.56
C ASP A 28 -20.56 -4.61 21.40
N VAL A 29 -20.51 -5.57 20.46
CA VAL A 29 -19.32 -6.39 20.23
C VAL A 29 -18.65 -6.01 18.92
N SER A 30 -17.46 -5.41 18.99
CA SER A 30 -16.63 -5.13 17.81
C SER A 30 -15.75 -6.36 17.46
N LEU A 31 -15.31 -6.41 16.19
CA LEU A 31 -14.34 -7.43 15.79
C LEU A 31 -13.01 -7.28 16.52
N LEU A 32 -12.59 -6.06 16.79
CA LEU A 32 -11.37 -5.78 17.54
C LEU A 32 -11.42 -6.36 18.97
N ASP A 33 -12.57 -6.26 19.65
CA ASP A 33 -12.77 -6.88 20.97
C ASP A 33 -12.66 -8.41 20.91
N LEU A 34 -13.16 -9.01 19.82
CA LEU A 34 -13.08 -10.46 19.61
C LEU A 34 -11.66 -10.91 19.30
N VAL A 35 -10.94 -10.17 18.47
CA VAL A 35 -9.51 -10.38 18.18
C VAL A 35 -8.69 -10.37 19.48
N GLY A 36 -8.97 -9.44 20.39
CA GLY A 36 -8.33 -9.38 21.70
C GLY A 36 -8.54 -10.61 22.61
N ARG A 37 -9.50 -11.49 22.26
CA ARG A 37 -9.72 -12.76 22.99
C ARG A 37 -8.86 -13.92 22.47
N GLY A 38 -8.06 -13.68 21.43
CA GLY A 38 -7.22 -14.68 20.77
C GLY A 38 -8.04 -15.67 19.89
N ALA A 39 -7.33 -16.60 19.26
CA ALA A 39 -7.90 -17.50 18.24
C ALA A 39 -9.05 -18.37 18.77
N ASP A 40 -8.90 -18.95 19.95
CA ASP A 40 -9.96 -19.77 20.54
C ASP A 40 -11.20 -18.95 20.94
N GLY A 41 -10.98 -17.74 21.47
CA GLY A 41 -12.05 -16.82 21.81
C GLY A 41 -12.82 -16.36 20.57
N LEU A 42 -12.10 -16.01 19.51
CA LEU A 42 -12.67 -15.62 18.21
C LEU A 42 -13.49 -16.77 17.61
N ARG A 43 -12.92 -17.99 17.56
CA ARG A 43 -13.60 -19.19 17.05
C ARG A 43 -14.87 -19.49 17.82
N THR A 44 -14.81 -19.52 19.15
CA THR A 44 -15.96 -19.79 20.02
C THR A 44 -17.07 -18.75 19.83
N ALA A 45 -16.72 -17.47 19.69
CA ALA A 45 -17.65 -16.39 19.41
C ALA A 45 -18.35 -16.59 18.05
N GLY A 46 -17.60 -16.98 17.03
CA GLY A 46 -18.13 -17.23 15.69
C GLY A 46 -19.07 -18.42 15.64
N GLU A 47 -18.70 -19.54 16.26
CA GLU A 47 -19.59 -20.71 16.37
C GLU A 47 -20.90 -20.37 17.11
N ARG A 48 -20.80 -19.53 18.13
CA ARG A 48 -21.99 -19.03 18.85
C ARG A 48 -22.85 -18.14 17.95
N ALA A 49 -22.23 -17.21 17.21
CA ALA A 49 -22.95 -16.33 16.30
C ALA A 49 -23.74 -17.10 15.25
N VAL A 50 -23.13 -18.14 14.66
CA VAL A 50 -23.82 -19.01 13.67
C VAL A 50 -24.98 -19.81 14.30
N ARG A 51 -24.82 -20.30 15.53
CA ARG A 51 -25.87 -21.09 16.21
C ARG A 51 -27.01 -20.23 16.76
N SER A 52 -26.71 -19.01 17.22
CA SER A 52 -27.66 -18.11 17.87
C SER A 52 -27.30 -16.65 17.58
N PRO A 53 -27.51 -16.21 16.34
CA PRO A 53 -27.16 -14.86 15.92
C PRO A 53 -28.07 -13.81 16.58
N ALA A 54 -27.55 -12.59 16.77
CA ALA A 54 -28.37 -11.46 17.16
C ALA A 54 -29.30 -11.01 16.02
N ALA A 55 -28.86 -11.22 14.77
CA ALA A 55 -29.64 -11.06 13.55
C ALA A 55 -28.98 -11.88 12.43
N VAL A 56 -29.73 -12.21 11.38
CA VAL A 56 -29.19 -12.72 10.12
C VAL A 56 -29.49 -11.68 9.06
N VAL A 57 -28.45 -11.23 8.33
CA VAL A 57 -28.56 -10.17 7.34
C VAL A 57 -27.95 -10.66 6.03
N ALA A 58 -28.57 -10.37 4.90
CA ALA A 58 -27.99 -10.72 3.61
C ALA A 58 -26.80 -9.83 3.28
N LEU A 59 -25.76 -10.38 2.66
CA LEU A 59 -24.53 -9.65 2.35
C LEU A 59 -24.78 -8.48 1.41
N ASP A 60 -25.71 -8.62 0.47
CA ASP A 60 -26.10 -7.60 -0.51
C ASP A 60 -27.00 -6.49 0.06
N GLU A 61 -27.52 -6.67 1.28
CA GLU A 61 -28.31 -5.65 1.98
C GLU A 61 -27.47 -4.68 2.82
N VAL A 62 -26.15 -4.90 2.89
CA VAL A 62 -25.26 -4.08 3.75
C VAL A 62 -24.06 -3.54 3.00
N THR A 63 -23.50 -2.46 3.51
CA THR A 63 -22.20 -1.95 3.08
C THR A 63 -21.13 -2.46 4.05
N LEU A 64 -20.16 -3.22 3.53
CA LEU A 64 -19.02 -3.64 4.33
C LEU A 64 -18.12 -2.44 4.66
N ALA A 65 -17.63 -2.40 5.87
CA ALA A 65 -16.53 -1.57 6.32
C ALA A 65 -15.23 -2.38 6.33
N ALA A 66 -14.10 -1.74 6.60
CA ALA A 66 -12.87 -2.47 6.90
C ALA A 66 -13.14 -3.47 8.05
N PRO A 67 -12.59 -4.69 8.01
CA PRO A 67 -12.80 -5.66 9.09
C PRO A 67 -12.40 -5.10 10.46
N ILE A 68 -11.28 -4.36 10.51
CA ILE A 68 -10.82 -3.61 11.67
C ILE A 68 -10.71 -2.13 11.26
N PRO A 69 -11.77 -1.32 11.42
CA PRO A 69 -11.80 0.06 10.94
C PRO A 69 -10.82 1.00 11.66
N ARG A 70 -10.42 0.65 12.87
CA ARG A 70 -9.51 1.41 13.72
C ARG A 70 -8.48 0.50 14.39
N PRO A 71 -7.49 -0.01 13.61
CA PRO A 71 -6.44 -0.84 14.17
C PRO A 71 -5.54 -0.03 15.13
N PRO A 72 -4.98 -0.65 16.19
CA PRO A 72 -4.08 0.03 17.11
C PRO A 72 -2.84 0.59 16.42
N SER A 73 -2.31 -0.14 15.45
CA SER A 73 -1.23 0.30 14.57
C SER A 73 -1.29 -0.43 13.22
N ILE A 74 -0.68 0.19 12.21
CA ILE A 74 -0.45 -0.42 10.91
C ILE A 74 1.03 -0.30 10.59
N ARG A 75 1.66 -1.40 10.21
CA ARG A 75 3.01 -1.45 9.67
C ARG A 75 2.92 -2.07 8.29
N ASP A 76 3.50 -1.42 7.32
CA ASP A 76 3.59 -1.98 6.00
C ASP A 76 5.05 -2.30 5.65
N SER A 77 5.27 -3.44 5.01
CA SER A 77 6.57 -4.07 4.87
C SER A 77 7.03 -4.11 3.42
N LEU A 78 8.25 -4.59 3.18
CA LEU A 78 8.83 -4.75 1.85
C LEU A 78 9.24 -6.21 1.65
N CYS A 79 8.26 -7.14 1.65
CA CYS A 79 8.55 -8.56 1.69
C CYS A 79 8.84 -9.18 0.32
N PHE A 80 8.61 -8.47 -0.78
CA PHE A 80 8.80 -8.98 -2.13
C PHE A 80 10.04 -8.36 -2.79
N LEU A 81 11.08 -9.16 -2.98
CA LEU A 81 12.33 -8.74 -3.61
C LEU A 81 12.13 -8.26 -5.04
N ASP A 82 11.30 -8.95 -5.81
CA ASP A 82 11.08 -8.59 -7.21
C ASP A 82 10.29 -7.29 -7.36
N HIS A 83 9.35 -6.98 -6.45
CA HIS A 83 8.71 -5.66 -6.40
C HIS A 83 9.76 -4.54 -6.24
N MET A 84 10.66 -4.68 -5.26
CA MET A 84 11.72 -3.70 -5.02
C MET A 84 12.65 -3.53 -6.22
N ARG A 85 13.02 -4.63 -6.90
CA ARG A 85 13.83 -4.59 -8.12
C ARG A 85 13.12 -3.90 -9.27
N ASN A 86 11.85 -4.23 -9.47
CA ASN A 86 11.03 -3.65 -10.53
C ASN A 86 10.84 -2.13 -10.33
N CYS A 87 10.53 -1.69 -9.10
CA CYS A 87 10.44 -0.27 -8.76
C CYS A 87 11.76 0.47 -9.02
N GLN A 88 12.88 -0.11 -8.61
CA GLN A 88 14.19 0.51 -8.81
C GLN A 88 14.53 0.62 -10.31
N GLU A 89 14.26 -0.42 -11.08
CA GLU A 89 14.45 -0.42 -12.54
C GLU A 89 13.51 0.59 -13.23
N ALA A 90 12.23 0.61 -12.85
CA ALA A 90 11.22 1.53 -13.36
C ALA A 90 11.61 3.00 -13.13
N MET A 91 12.24 3.30 -11.99
CA MET A 91 12.72 4.65 -11.65
C MET A 91 14.12 4.98 -12.22
N GLY A 92 14.69 4.11 -13.06
CA GLY A 92 15.96 4.37 -13.76
C GLY A 92 17.21 3.90 -13.01
N GLY A 93 17.06 3.25 -11.86
CA GLY A 93 18.14 2.53 -11.18
C GLY A 93 18.42 1.17 -11.81
N GLY A 94 19.47 0.51 -11.35
CA GLY A 94 19.73 -0.90 -11.70
C GLY A 94 18.91 -1.82 -10.80
N ARG A 95 18.84 -3.12 -11.15
CA ARG A 95 18.14 -4.14 -10.32
C ARG A 95 18.92 -4.57 -9.06
N VAL A 96 19.94 -3.84 -8.67
CA VAL A 96 20.77 -4.13 -7.50
C VAL A 96 20.25 -3.38 -6.29
N LEU A 97 19.73 -4.10 -5.32
CA LEU A 97 19.27 -3.53 -4.05
C LEU A 97 20.43 -3.37 -3.06
N MET A 98 20.19 -2.51 -2.06
CA MET A 98 21.12 -2.39 -0.94
C MET A 98 21.14 -3.69 -0.12
N ASP A 99 22.32 -4.10 0.35
CA ASP A 99 22.51 -5.28 1.19
C ASP A 99 21.62 -5.28 2.43
N THR A 100 21.20 -4.11 2.88
CA THR A 100 20.32 -3.95 4.05
C THR A 100 18.99 -4.68 3.87
N TRP A 101 18.42 -4.72 2.65
CA TRP A 101 17.17 -5.45 2.40
C TRP A 101 17.28 -6.94 2.75
N TYR A 102 18.46 -7.56 2.49
CA TYR A 102 18.72 -8.98 2.79
C TYR A 102 19.01 -9.25 4.27
N ARG A 103 19.10 -8.21 5.10
CA ARG A 103 19.49 -8.31 6.51
C ARG A 103 18.36 -8.06 7.48
N ILE A 104 17.37 -7.26 7.11
CA ILE A 104 16.25 -6.90 7.96
C ILE A 104 14.96 -6.81 7.13
N PRO A 105 13.83 -7.36 7.62
CA PRO A 105 12.51 -7.14 7.03
C PRO A 105 12.01 -5.75 7.41
N ALA A 106 12.35 -4.76 6.58
CA ALA A 106 12.00 -3.37 6.84
C ALA A 106 10.49 -3.13 6.73
N PHE A 107 9.98 -2.20 7.52
CA PHE A 107 8.61 -1.70 7.45
C PHE A 107 8.56 -0.20 7.74
N TYR A 108 7.47 0.45 7.38
CA TYR A 108 7.13 1.80 7.82
C TYR A 108 5.82 1.80 8.61
N PHE A 109 5.56 2.86 9.40
CA PHE A 109 4.31 3.04 10.10
C PHE A 109 3.30 3.75 9.20
N ALA A 110 2.27 3.03 8.76
CA ALA A 110 1.16 3.59 8.01
C ALA A 110 0.13 4.23 8.94
N CYS A 111 -0.69 5.14 8.40
CA CYS A 111 -1.64 5.93 9.16
C CYS A 111 -2.90 5.10 9.53
N PRO A 112 -3.15 4.77 10.82
CA PRO A 112 -4.32 3.99 11.20
C PRO A 112 -5.63 4.79 11.23
N SER A 113 -5.57 6.11 11.04
CA SER A 113 -6.77 6.98 11.05
C SER A 113 -7.41 7.17 9.67
N THR A 114 -6.79 6.66 8.60
CA THR A 114 -7.29 6.77 7.22
C THR A 114 -7.64 5.42 6.61
N VAL A 115 -8.15 4.50 7.44
CA VAL A 115 -8.57 3.17 6.99
C VAL A 115 -9.88 3.26 6.22
N LEU A 116 -9.90 2.69 5.03
CA LEU A 116 -11.03 2.60 4.11
C LEU A 116 -11.58 1.16 4.10
N GLY A 117 -12.87 1.03 3.93
CA GLY A 117 -13.52 -0.25 3.65
C GLY A 117 -13.30 -0.70 2.21
N PRO A 118 -13.68 -1.95 1.89
CA PRO A 118 -13.38 -2.58 0.59
C PRO A 118 -14.05 -1.89 -0.61
N TYR A 119 -15.12 -1.15 -0.37
CA TYR A 119 -15.94 -0.51 -1.41
C TYR A 119 -16.11 1.00 -1.20
N ASP A 120 -15.35 1.59 -0.29
CA ASP A 120 -15.34 3.04 -0.07
C ASP A 120 -14.64 3.74 -1.24
N ASP A 121 -15.07 4.97 -1.55
CA ASP A 121 -14.32 5.82 -2.46
C ASP A 121 -12.90 6.07 -1.90
N ALA A 122 -11.90 6.05 -2.78
CA ALA A 122 -10.50 6.25 -2.41
C ALA A 122 -10.05 7.69 -2.72
N PRO A 123 -9.80 8.53 -1.72
CA PRO A 123 -9.36 9.90 -1.96
C PRO A 123 -7.92 9.93 -2.46
N THR A 124 -7.63 10.77 -3.45
CA THR A 124 -6.23 11.06 -3.84
C THR A 124 -5.54 11.89 -2.75
N ALA A 125 -4.23 11.80 -2.66
CA ALA A 125 -3.48 12.73 -1.80
C ALA A 125 -3.57 14.15 -2.36
N PRO A 126 -3.99 15.16 -1.56
CA PRO A 126 -4.13 16.52 -2.04
C PRO A 126 -2.81 17.07 -2.61
N GLY A 127 -2.86 17.54 -3.85
CA GLY A 127 -1.69 18.09 -4.56
C GLY A 127 -0.85 17.06 -5.31
N SER A 128 -1.16 15.78 -5.22
CA SER A 128 -0.51 14.74 -6.03
C SER A 128 -1.11 14.64 -7.43
N ALA A 129 -0.24 14.44 -8.41
CA ALA A 129 -0.59 14.09 -9.79
C ALA A 129 -0.24 12.62 -10.14
N TRP A 130 0.41 11.89 -9.23
CA TRP A 130 0.88 10.53 -9.46
C TRP A 130 0.27 9.56 -8.47
N GLN A 131 -1.05 9.46 -8.52
CA GLN A 131 -1.81 8.54 -7.67
C GLN A 131 -1.67 7.10 -8.18
N ASP A 132 -1.34 6.19 -7.26
CA ASP A 132 -1.10 4.78 -7.50
C ASP A 132 -1.78 3.92 -6.42
N PHE A 133 -1.80 2.64 -6.59
CA PHE A 133 -2.26 1.62 -5.64
C PHE A 133 -1.20 0.54 -5.46
N GLU A 134 -1.28 -0.23 -4.39
CA GLU A 134 -0.41 -1.38 -4.12
C GLU A 134 -1.24 -2.55 -3.62
N LEU A 135 -1.35 -3.62 -4.43
CA LEU A 135 -2.04 -4.84 -4.01
C LEU A 135 -1.15 -5.67 -3.10
N GLU A 136 -1.63 -5.86 -1.90
CA GLU A 136 -1.00 -6.59 -0.83
C GLU A 136 -1.97 -7.49 -0.09
N ILE A 137 -1.45 -8.29 0.82
CA ILE A 137 -2.21 -8.92 1.90
C ILE A 137 -1.70 -8.40 3.25
N ALA A 138 -2.55 -8.45 4.26
CA ALA A 138 -2.13 -8.13 5.62
C ALA A 138 -2.43 -9.25 6.58
N ALA A 139 -1.52 -9.43 7.55
CA ALA A 139 -1.71 -10.26 8.73
C ALA A 139 -2.18 -9.40 9.91
N VAL A 140 -3.13 -9.90 10.69
CA VAL A 140 -3.67 -9.25 11.89
C VAL A 140 -3.22 -10.02 13.13
N ILE A 141 -2.71 -9.31 14.13
CA ILE A 141 -2.25 -9.87 15.39
C ILE A 141 -3.45 -10.18 16.31
N GLY A 142 -3.49 -11.37 16.85
CA GLY A 142 -4.52 -11.80 17.81
C GLY A 142 -4.00 -12.04 19.22
N THR A 143 -2.67 -12.15 19.38
CA THR A 143 -2.05 -12.39 20.68
C THR A 143 -0.93 -11.41 20.91
N SER A 144 -0.97 -10.68 22.05
CA SER A 144 0.07 -9.74 22.43
C SER A 144 1.40 -10.47 22.66
N GLY A 145 2.50 -9.81 22.29
CA GLY A 145 3.83 -10.34 22.50
C GLY A 145 4.94 -9.32 22.29
N LYS A 146 6.09 -9.61 22.91
CA LYS A 146 7.30 -8.79 22.79
C LYS A 146 8.49 -9.73 22.62
N ASP A 147 9.48 -9.32 21.83
CA ASP A 147 10.70 -10.11 21.57
C ASP A 147 10.38 -11.54 21.11
N LEU A 148 9.42 -11.67 20.20
CA LEU A 148 8.91 -12.95 19.69
C LEU A 148 9.94 -13.65 18.80
N THR A 149 9.99 -14.99 18.88
CA THR A 149 10.62 -15.79 17.82
C THR A 149 9.74 -15.79 16.57
N VAL A 150 10.26 -16.22 15.44
CA VAL A 150 9.49 -16.32 14.17
C VAL A 150 8.27 -17.21 14.35
N GLU A 151 8.42 -18.36 14.99
CA GLU A 151 7.33 -19.31 15.23
C GLU A 151 6.27 -18.75 16.22
N GLN A 152 6.70 -17.96 17.21
CA GLN A 152 5.76 -17.28 18.10
C GLN A 152 4.99 -16.18 17.37
N ALA A 153 5.70 -15.43 16.52
CA ALA A 153 5.13 -14.39 15.69
C ALA A 153 4.08 -14.95 14.72
N GLU A 154 4.37 -16.04 14.03
CA GLU A 154 3.38 -16.71 13.17
C GLU A 154 2.15 -17.19 13.94
N ARG A 155 2.34 -17.77 15.12
CA ARG A 155 1.21 -18.18 15.97
C ARG A 155 0.42 -17.01 16.55
N SER A 156 0.94 -15.80 16.52
CA SER A 156 0.21 -14.60 16.95
C SER A 156 -0.78 -14.08 15.91
N ILE A 157 -0.68 -14.54 14.66
CA ILE A 157 -1.56 -14.14 13.56
C ILE A 157 -2.93 -14.78 13.75
N ILE A 158 -3.98 -13.96 13.81
CA ILE A 158 -5.37 -14.42 13.97
C ILE A 158 -6.14 -14.49 12.66
N GLY A 159 -5.66 -13.81 11.63
CA GLY A 159 -6.29 -13.82 10.32
C GLY A 159 -5.57 -12.92 9.32
N TYR A 160 -6.06 -13.00 8.08
CA TYR A 160 -5.54 -12.26 6.94
C TYR A 160 -6.65 -11.49 6.24
N THR A 161 -6.28 -10.40 5.58
CA THR A 161 -7.19 -9.56 4.79
C THR A 161 -6.46 -8.98 3.57
N ILE A 162 -7.21 -8.50 2.57
CA ILE A 162 -6.60 -7.70 1.50
C ILE A 162 -6.17 -6.37 2.08
N PHE A 163 -5.04 -5.88 1.61
CA PHE A 163 -4.50 -4.58 1.95
C PHE A 163 -4.18 -3.83 0.65
N ASN A 164 -4.60 -2.57 0.57
CA ASN A 164 -4.19 -1.69 -0.50
C ASN A 164 -3.54 -0.45 0.10
N ASP A 165 -2.25 -0.24 -0.22
CA ASP A 165 -1.49 0.94 0.19
C ASP A 165 -1.58 2.02 -0.91
N TRP A 166 -2.54 2.94 -0.75
CA TRP A 166 -2.72 4.04 -1.67
C TRP A 166 -1.52 4.98 -1.65
N SER A 167 -0.94 5.22 -2.81
CA SER A 167 0.36 5.87 -2.95
C SER A 167 0.29 7.12 -3.82
N ALA A 168 0.82 8.23 -3.33
CA ALA A 168 1.06 9.45 -4.08
C ALA A 168 2.56 9.53 -4.40
N ARG A 169 2.97 9.02 -5.57
CA ARG A 169 4.37 8.76 -5.90
C ARG A 169 5.24 10.01 -5.96
N ASP A 170 4.71 11.11 -6.47
CA ASP A 170 5.40 12.40 -6.52
C ASP A 170 5.69 12.96 -5.11
N LEU A 171 4.72 12.88 -4.19
CA LEU A 171 4.91 13.25 -2.80
C LEU A 171 5.88 12.29 -2.09
N GLN A 172 5.73 10.98 -2.30
CA GLN A 172 6.61 9.95 -1.75
C GLN A 172 8.08 10.20 -2.12
N MET A 173 8.35 10.55 -3.38
CA MET A 173 9.70 10.84 -3.84
C MET A 173 10.25 12.14 -3.27
N LEU A 174 9.42 13.17 -3.11
CA LEU A 174 9.81 14.42 -2.48
C LEU A 174 10.19 14.19 -1.00
N GLU A 175 9.36 13.49 -0.26
CA GLU A 175 9.57 13.16 1.15
C GLU A 175 10.78 12.24 1.35
N GLY A 176 11.00 11.30 0.44
CA GLY A 176 12.12 10.37 0.47
C GLY A 176 13.49 11.07 0.49
N GLN A 177 13.59 12.27 -0.06
CA GLN A 177 14.84 13.08 -0.03
C GLN A 177 15.23 13.44 1.42
N LEU A 178 14.24 13.57 2.32
CA LEU A 178 14.49 13.91 3.72
C LEU A 178 14.86 12.68 4.57
N ARG A 179 14.73 11.47 4.04
CA ARG A 179 15.06 10.18 4.71
C ARG A 179 14.37 10.00 6.06
N ILE A 180 13.20 10.62 6.26
CA ILE A 180 12.44 10.53 7.51
C ILE A 180 11.37 9.41 7.46
N GLY A 181 11.13 8.86 6.30
CA GLY A 181 10.12 7.81 6.06
C GLY A 181 8.95 8.31 5.22
N GLN A 182 7.92 7.48 5.17
CA GLN A 182 6.69 7.76 4.41
C GLN A 182 5.77 8.67 5.23
N ALA A 183 5.19 9.68 4.60
CA ALA A 183 4.22 10.58 5.22
C ALA A 183 3.05 10.85 4.26
N LYS A 184 2.95 12.05 3.67
CA LYS A 184 1.84 12.44 2.78
C LYS A 184 1.75 11.61 1.50
N GLY A 185 2.84 10.99 1.10
CA GLY A 185 2.86 10.05 -0.02
C GLY A 185 2.09 8.74 0.25
N LYS A 186 1.76 8.44 1.52
CA LYS A 186 1.20 7.14 1.94
C LYS A 186 0.07 7.25 2.99
N ASP A 187 -0.48 8.41 3.27
CA ASP A 187 -1.46 8.59 4.32
C ASP A 187 -2.87 9.00 3.85
N SER A 188 -3.08 9.09 2.53
CA SER A 188 -4.40 9.44 1.97
C SER A 188 -5.44 8.34 2.15
N GLY A 189 -5.01 7.09 2.30
CA GLY A 189 -5.90 5.96 2.57
C GLY A 189 -5.13 4.64 2.68
N ILE A 190 -5.64 3.75 3.51
CA ILE A 190 -5.27 2.34 3.57
C ILE A 190 -6.55 1.53 3.46
N THR A 191 -6.68 0.67 2.45
CA THR A 191 -7.86 -0.18 2.36
C THR A 191 -7.63 -1.52 3.01
N LEU A 192 -8.56 -1.92 3.88
CA LEU A 192 -8.62 -3.26 4.45
C LEU A 192 -9.94 -3.94 4.08
N GLY A 193 -9.89 -5.19 3.72
CA GLY A 193 -11.12 -5.96 3.51
C GLY A 193 -11.07 -6.95 2.36
N PRO A 194 -12.23 -7.51 1.99
CA PRO A 194 -13.55 -7.31 2.61
C PRO A 194 -13.73 -8.05 3.92
N TYR A 195 -12.90 -9.05 4.21
CA TYR A 195 -13.04 -9.97 5.34
C TYR A 195 -11.75 -10.04 6.16
N LEU A 196 -11.85 -10.35 7.44
CA LEU A 196 -10.78 -10.98 8.19
C LEU A 196 -11.01 -12.51 8.09
N VAL A 197 -10.09 -13.21 7.42
CA VAL A 197 -10.17 -14.65 7.17
C VAL A 197 -9.22 -15.37 8.10
N THR A 198 -9.73 -16.25 8.94
CA THR A 198 -8.90 -17.00 9.90
C THR A 198 -8.02 -18.05 9.20
N PRO A 199 -6.84 -18.39 9.77
CA PRO A 199 -5.84 -19.25 9.11
C PRO A 199 -6.39 -20.62 8.68
N ASP A 200 -7.33 -21.20 9.41
CA ASP A 200 -7.97 -22.50 9.11
C ASP A 200 -8.69 -22.48 7.75
N GLU A 201 -9.33 -21.38 7.37
CA GLU A 201 -9.97 -21.22 6.06
C GLU A 201 -8.96 -21.18 4.90
N LEU A 202 -7.73 -20.76 5.20
CA LEU A 202 -6.66 -20.61 4.21
C LEU A 202 -5.73 -21.80 4.13
N GLU A 203 -5.91 -22.82 5.00
CA GLU A 203 -5.11 -24.06 4.99
C GLU A 203 -5.08 -24.74 3.61
N PRO A 204 -6.19 -24.80 2.83
CA PRO A 204 -6.18 -25.38 1.49
C PRO A 204 -5.25 -24.67 0.49
N TYR A 205 -4.85 -23.44 0.78
CA TYR A 205 -3.95 -22.64 -0.06
C TYR A 205 -2.49 -22.67 0.41
N CYS A 206 -2.19 -23.34 1.52
CA CYS A 206 -0.83 -23.50 1.99
C CYS A 206 -0.07 -24.52 1.13
N ARG A 207 1.11 -24.12 0.64
CA ARG A 207 2.00 -24.97 -0.18
C ARG A 207 3.43 -24.83 0.33
N GLY A 208 4.01 -25.94 0.76
CA GLY A 208 5.41 -25.92 1.27
C GLY A 208 5.61 -24.98 2.46
N GLY A 209 4.60 -24.83 3.33
CA GLY A 209 4.64 -23.94 4.48
C GLY A 209 4.41 -22.45 4.17
N LYS A 210 4.17 -22.08 2.90
CA LYS A 210 3.83 -20.72 2.48
C LYS A 210 2.36 -20.61 2.09
N LEU A 211 1.73 -19.49 2.44
CA LEU A 211 0.41 -19.12 1.96
C LEU A 211 0.52 -18.72 0.48
N SER A 212 -0.13 -19.47 -0.41
CA SER A 212 -0.04 -19.34 -1.87
C SER A 212 -1.39 -18.93 -2.44
N LEU A 213 -1.72 -17.65 -2.31
CA LEU A 213 -2.95 -17.05 -2.86
C LEU A 213 -2.63 -16.40 -4.20
N ARG A 214 -3.45 -16.69 -5.20
CA ARG A 214 -3.39 -15.99 -6.48
C ARG A 214 -3.97 -14.58 -6.31
N VAL A 215 -3.32 -13.58 -6.89
CA VAL A 215 -3.74 -12.18 -6.83
C VAL A 215 -3.86 -11.59 -8.23
N ILE A 216 -4.80 -10.65 -8.41
CA ILE A 216 -5.01 -9.90 -9.67
C ILE A 216 -5.36 -8.46 -9.31
N ALA A 217 -4.66 -7.51 -9.95
CA ALA A 217 -4.95 -6.09 -9.87
C ALA A 217 -5.53 -5.59 -11.20
N LEU A 218 -6.64 -4.85 -11.14
CA LEU A 218 -7.29 -4.30 -12.32
C LEU A 218 -7.55 -2.80 -12.13
N VAL A 219 -7.43 -2.05 -13.24
CA VAL A 219 -7.89 -0.66 -13.33
C VAL A 219 -8.91 -0.58 -14.46
N ASN A 220 -10.11 -0.09 -14.17
CA ASN A 220 -11.22 0.01 -15.14
C ASN A 220 -11.53 -1.33 -15.84
N GLY A 221 -11.37 -2.44 -15.13
CA GLY A 221 -11.58 -3.79 -15.67
C GLY A 221 -10.40 -4.34 -16.48
N THR A 222 -9.36 -3.54 -16.74
CA THR A 222 -8.13 -4.00 -17.41
C THR A 222 -7.14 -4.53 -16.39
N VAL A 223 -6.61 -5.73 -16.61
CA VAL A 223 -5.58 -6.32 -15.73
C VAL A 223 -4.29 -5.52 -15.87
N ILE A 224 -3.82 -5.01 -14.74
CA ILE A 224 -2.52 -4.32 -14.61
C ILE A 224 -1.43 -5.33 -14.27
N GLY A 225 -1.69 -6.19 -13.27
CA GLY A 225 -0.74 -7.19 -12.84
C GLY A 225 -1.42 -8.38 -12.17
N SER A 226 -0.65 -9.44 -12.02
CA SER A 226 -1.08 -10.65 -11.33
C SER A 226 0.14 -11.39 -10.75
N GLY A 227 -0.08 -12.13 -9.66
CA GLY A 227 1.00 -12.85 -9.00
C GLY A 227 0.47 -13.82 -7.96
N SER A 228 1.35 -14.15 -7.02
CA SER A 228 1.01 -15.02 -5.89
C SER A 228 1.73 -14.55 -4.63
N THR A 229 1.05 -14.66 -3.50
CA THR A 229 1.63 -14.40 -2.17
C THR A 229 2.79 -15.36 -1.83
N ALA A 230 2.89 -16.50 -2.52
CA ALA A 230 4.03 -17.43 -2.39
C ALA A 230 5.37 -16.81 -2.81
N GLN A 231 5.35 -15.68 -3.55
CA GLN A 231 6.53 -14.93 -3.97
C GLN A 231 7.15 -14.08 -2.84
N MET A 232 6.52 -14.06 -1.64
CA MET A 232 7.12 -13.40 -0.48
C MET A 232 8.49 -14.03 -0.15
N ASP A 233 9.50 -13.18 -0.04
CA ASP A 233 10.85 -13.56 0.40
C ASP A 233 10.97 -13.48 1.93
N TRP A 234 10.48 -12.39 2.55
CA TRP A 234 10.32 -12.28 3.98
C TRP A 234 8.93 -12.76 4.39
N SER A 235 8.83 -13.70 5.33
CA SER A 235 7.55 -14.17 5.88
C SER A 235 6.95 -13.17 6.86
N PHE A 236 5.64 -13.25 7.10
CA PHE A 236 5.00 -12.48 8.18
C PHE A 236 5.61 -12.79 9.55
N GLY A 237 5.97 -14.05 9.80
CA GLY A 237 6.64 -14.42 11.04
C GLY A 237 7.94 -13.65 11.26
N GLU A 238 8.78 -13.51 10.21
CA GLU A 238 10.04 -12.75 10.29
C GLU A 238 9.81 -11.25 10.48
N VAL A 239 8.85 -10.66 9.76
CA VAL A 239 8.48 -9.23 9.90
C VAL A 239 7.96 -8.95 11.31
N ILE A 240 7.01 -9.74 11.80
CA ILE A 240 6.40 -9.58 13.12
C ILE A 240 7.43 -9.80 14.23
N ALA A 241 8.29 -10.83 14.10
CA ALA A 241 9.38 -11.08 15.04
C ALA A 241 10.33 -9.87 15.11
N TYR A 242 10.72 -9.32 13.95
CA TYR A 242 11.55 -8.13 13.89
C TYR A 242 10.86 -6.92 14.53
N ALA A 243 9.59 -6.68 14.23
CA ALA A 243 8.81 -5.56 14.75
C ALA A 243 8.58 -5.66 16.28
N SER A 244 8.57 -6.88 16.82
CA SER A 244 8.36 -7.12 18.26
C SER A 244 9.60 -6.87 19.11
N ARG A 245 10.78 -6.65 18.49
CA ARG A 245 12.03 -6.40 19.22
C ARG A 245 11.93 -5.14 20.06
N GLY A 246 11.97 -5.31 21.39
CA GLY A 246 11.85 -4.20 22.34
C GLY A 246 10.46 -3.55 22.40
N VAL A 247 9.48 -4.01 21.59
CA VAL A 247 8.14 -3.42 21.46
C VAL A 247 7.07 -4.49 21.70
N THR A 248 6.07 -4.17 22.50
CA THR A 248 4.90 -5.04 22.69
C THR A 248 3.93 -4.83 21.55
N LEU A 249 3.63 -5.89 20.79
CA LEU A 249 2.57 -5.91 19.81
C LEU A 249 1.21 -6.09 20.49
N THR A 250 0.19 -5.46 19.93
CA THR A 250 -1.16 -5.41 20.48
C THR A 250 -2.13 -6.17 19.57
N PRO A 251 -3.09 -6.94 20.11
CA PRO A 251 -4.15 -7.53 19.29
C PRO A 251 -4.86 -6.48 18.45
N GLY A 252 -5.01 -6.77 17.16
CA GLY A 252 -5.53 -5.83 16.17
C GLY A 252 -4.46 -5.04 15.43
N ASP A 253 -3.17 -5.09 15.83
CA ASP A 253 -2.07 -4.57 14.99
C ASP A 253 -2.10 -5.25 13.62
N VAL A 254 -1.92 -4.46 12.56
CA VAL A 254 -1.98 -4.90 11.16
C VAL A 254 -0.58 -4.81 10.55
N PHE A 255 -0.19 -5.85 9.81
CA PHE A 255 1.07 -5.93 9.10
C PHE A 255 0.81 -6.18 7.61
N GLY A 256 1.07 -5.18 6.76
CA GLY A 256 1.08 -5.30 5.30
C GLY A 256 2.29 -6.09 4.82
N SER A 257 2.12 -6.83 3.74
CA SER A 257 3.16 -7.68 3.15
C SER A 257 4.17 -6.90 2.30
N GLY A 258 3.84 -5.68 1.92
CA GLY A 258 4.42 -5.08 0.75
C GLY A 258 3.77 -5.61 -0.53
N THR A 259 3.96 -4.88 -1.60
CA THR A 259 3.27 -5.09 -2.87
C THR A 259 3.65 -6.39 -3.55
N VAL A 260 2.66 -7.18 -3.97
CA VAL A 260 2.91 -8.32 -4.86
C VAL A 260 3.47 -7.81 -6.20
N PRO A 261 4.56 -8.38 -6.71
CA PRO A 261 5.21 -7.91 -7.94
C PRO A 261 4.23 -7.71 -9.10
N THR A 262 4.40 -6.64 -9.85
CA THR A 262 3.54 -6.16 -10.96
C THR A 262 2.17 -5.61 -10.58
N CYS A 263 1.78 -5.68 -9.32
CA CYS A 263 0.44 -5.27 -8.87
C CYS A 263 0.39 -3.82 -8.33
N THR A 264 1.07 -2.92 -9.03
CA THR A 264 1.10 -1.46 -8.81
C THR A 264 1.48 -0.78 -10.13
N LEU A 265 1.10 0.48 -10.33
CA LEU A 265 1.38 1.19 -11.59
C LEU A 265 2.85 1.56 -11.74
N VAL A 266 3.52 1.92 -10.66
CA VAL A 266 4.94 2.38 -10.69
C VAL A 266 5.88 1.36 -11.32
N GLU A 267 5.61 0.08 -11.18
CA GLU A 267 6.44 -0.98 -11.79
C GLU A 267 6.35 -1.01 -13.32
N HIS A 268 5.31 -0.41 -13.91
CA HIS A 268 5.08 -0.39 -15.35
C HIS A 268 5.59 0.88 -16.05
N LEU A 269 6.31 1.76 -15.34
CA LEU A 269 6.90 2.96 -15.95
C LEU A 269 7.87 2.66 -17.09
N ARG A 270 8.39 1.44 -17.17
CA ARG A 270 9.29 1.00 -18.23
C ARG A 270 8.92 -0.40 -18.76
N PRO A 271 8.93 -0.57 -20.07
CA PRO A 271 9.10 0.48 -21.09
C PRO A 271 7.91 1.46 -21.07
N PRO A 272 8.08 2.74 -21.46
CA PRO A 272 7.04 3.78 -21.38
C PRO A 272 5.73 3.44 -22.06
N GLU A 273 5.77 2.65 -23.13
CA GLU A 273 4.60 2.19 -23.89
C GLU A 273 3.72 1.19 -23.10
N SER A 274 4.23 0.58 -22.05
CA SER A 274 3.47 -0.32 -21.17
C SER A 274 2.86 0.39 -19.97
N PHE A 275 3.20 1.65 -19.74
CA PHE A 275 2.67 2.41 -18.61
C PHE A 275 1.24 2.88 -18.88
N PRO A 276 0.24 2.42 -18.11
CA PRO A 276 -1.17 2.76 -18.37
C PRO A 276 -1.54 4.19 -17.95
N GLY A 277 -0.63 4.94 -17.33
CA GLY A 277 -0.89 6.23 -16.70
C GLY A 277 -1.14 6.11 -15.20
N TRP A 278 -1.08 7.24 -14.49
CA TRP A 278 -1.48 7.35 -13.09
C TRP A 278 -2.99 7.38 -12.97
N LEU A 279 -3.51 7.07 -11.77
CA LEU A 279 -4.94 7.09 -11.50
C LEU A 279 -5.50 8.52 -11.49
N HIS A 280 -6.72 8.64 -12.02
CA HIS A 280 -7.48 9.89 -12.09
C HIS A 280 -8.85 9.74 -11.41
N ASP A 281 -9.54 10.86 -11.23
CA ASP A 281 -10.90 10.86 -10.72
C ASP A 281 -11.82 9.97 -11.55
N GLY A 282 -12.56 9.10 -10.87
CA GLY A 282 -13.49 8.16 -11.49
C GLY A 282 -12.88 6.82 -11.89
N ASP A 283 -11.54 6.65 -11.86
CA ASP A 283 -10.92 5.35 -12.10
C ASP A 283 -11.34 4.35 -11.02
N VAL A 284 -11.58 3.11 -11.45
CA VAL A 284 -11.99 2.02 -10.56
C VAL A 284 -10.85 1.02 -10.42
N VAL A 285 -10.31 0.91 -9.20
CA VAL A 285 -9.30 -0.08 -8.85
C VAL A 285 -9.98 -1.29 -8.23
N THR A 286 -9.74 -2.47 -8.79
CA THR A 286 -10.25 -3.75 -8.28
C THR A 286 -9.07 -4.64 -7.93
N LEU A 287 -9.01 -5.10 -6.68
CA LEU A 287 -7.98 -5.98 -6.18
C LEU A 287 -8.62 -7.30 -5.76
N GLN A 288 -8.19 -8.39 -6.38
CA GLN A 288 -8.71 -9.73 -6.12
C GLN A 288 -7.64 -10.60 -5.50
N VAL A 289 -7.96 -11.27 -4.39
CA VAL A 289 -7.07 -12.22 -3.72
C VAL A 289 -7.84 -13.50 -3.41
N GLU A 290 -7.34 -14.60 -3.94
CA GLU A 290 -7.91 -15.94 -3.74
C GLU A 290 -8.08 -16.23 -2.24
N GLY A 291 -9.25 -16.70 -1.85
CA GLY A 291 -9.57 -16.98 -0.43
C GLY A 291 -9.92 -15.75 0.42
N LEU A 292 -9.43 -14.55 0.06
CA LEU A 292 -9.69 -13.31 0.81
C LEU A 292 -10.81 -12.46 0.19
N GLY A 293 -11.14 -12.63 -1.09
CA GLY A 293 -12.22 -11.90 -1.75
C GLY A 293 -11.72 -10.80 -2.68
N GLU A 294 -12.45 -9.68 -2.72
CA GLU A 294 -12.22 -8.56 -3.65
C GLU A 294 -12.44 -7.23 -2.93
N THR A 295 -11.61 -6.23 -3.24
CA THR A 295 -11.91 -4.82 -2.98
C THR A 295 -12.14 -4.11 -4.32
N ARG A 296 -13.08 -3.15 -4.35
CA ARG A 296 -13.40 -2.39 -5.55
C ARG A 296 -13.72 -0.94 -5.18
N GLN A 297 -12.84 -0.04 -5.53
CA GLN A 297 -12.89 1.35 -5.08
C GLN A 297 -12.79 2.32 -6.23
N THR A 298 -13.58 3.40 -6.16
CA THR A 298 -13.49 4.48 -7.11
C THR A 298 -12.57 5.56 -6.58
N VAL A 299 -11.59 5.96 -7.38
CA VAL A 299 -10.69 7.07 -7.06
C VAL A 299 -11.46 8.38 -7.10
N ARG A 300 -11.28 9.21 -6.07
CA ARG A 300 -11.89 10.55 -5.98
C ARG A 300 -10.84 11.60 -5.74
N THR A 301 -10.81 12.59 -6.62
CA THR A 301 -9.89 13.70 -6.45
C THR A 301 -10.20 14.47 -5.18
N SER A 302 -9.21 14.58 -4.31
CA SER A 302 -9.27 15.43 -3.12
C SER A 302 -9.20 16.91 -3.49
N GLY A 303 -9.68 17.76 -2.59
CA GLY A 303 -9.63 19.20 -2.76
C GLY A 303 -8.20 19.76 -2.88
N THR A 304 -8.08 21.00 -3.31
CA THR A 304 -6.79 21.71 -3.37
C THR A 304 -6.18 21.80 -1.96
N PRO A 305 -4.89 21.43 -1.79
CA PRO A 305 -4.26 21.52 -0.48
C PRO A 305 -4.17 22.97 -0.01
N PHE A 306 -4.27 23.15 1.30
CA PHE A 306 -4.05 24.46 1.90
C PHE A 306 -2.60 24.87 1.65
N PRO A 307 -2.32 26.07 1.09
CA PRO A 307 -0.96 26.47 0.76
C PRO A 307 -0.14 26.69 2.04
N LEU A 308 1.04 26.07 2.07
CA LEU A 308 2.06 26.35 3.09
C LEU A 308 3.00 27.43 2.60
N ALA A 309 3.33 28.39 3.47
CA ALA A 309 4.35 29.36 3.17
C ALA A 309 5.71 28.69 3.02
N LEU A 310 6.32 28.86 1.85
CA LEU A 310 7.66 28.36 1.60
C LEU A 310 8.67 29.11 2.49
N ARG A 311 9.61 28.38 3.05
CA ARG A 311 10.72 28.97 3.78
C ARG A 311 11.85 29.30 2.80
N PRO A 312 12.50 30.47 2.92
CA PRO A 312 13.66 30.76 2.11
C PRO A 312 14.77 29.75 2.43
N ASN A 313 15.45 29.26 1.40
CA ASN A 313 16.65 28.47 1.57
C ASN A 313 17.86 29.42 1.58
N PRO A 314 18.53 29.69 2.72
CA PRO A 314 19.65 30.60 2.80
C PRO A 314 20.89 30.06 2.07
N ASP A 315 20.95 28.75 1.87
CA ASP A 315 22.06 28.08 1.19
C ASP A 315 21.79 27.86 -0.31
N ALA A 316 20.59 28.25 -0.79
CA ALA A 316 20.32 28.25 -2.20
C ALA A 316 21.26 29.26 -2.85
N GLU A 317 22.07 28.83 -3.82
CA GLU A 317 22.80 29.81 -4.65
C GLU A 317 21.78 30.82 -5.17
N PRO A 318 22.06 32.13 -5.02
CA PRO A 318 21.20 33.16 -5.58
C PRO A 318 20.97 32.79 -7.04
N ASP A 319 19.72 32.76 -7.45
CA ASP A 319 19.37 32.47 -8.84
C ASP A 319 20.07 33.48 -9.71
N ARG A 320 21.24 33.13 -10.21
CA ARG A 320 22.05 33.99 -11.12
C ARG A 320 21.30 34.22 -12.44
N ARG A 321 20.09 33.68 -12.60
CA ARG A 321 19.16 33.91 -13.70
C ARG A 321 18.35 35.19 -13.57
N GLY A 322 18.78 36.10 -12.68
CA GLY A 322 18.21 37.45 -12.52
C GLY A 322 18.52 38.39 -13.66
N VAL A 323 18.27 38.03 -14.84
CA VAL A 323 17.84 38.77 -16.05
C VAL A 323 17.58 37.64 -17.07
N ASN A 324 16.40 37.12 -17.06
CA ASN A 324 16.02 36.17 -18.07
C ASN A 324 15.70 36.93 -19.36
N PRO A 325 16.50 36.90 -20.41
CA PRO A 325 15.96 37.06 -21.72
C PRO A 325 14.94 35.93 -21.87
N ALA A 326 13.72 36.21 -22.30
CA ALA A 326 12.63 35.25 -22.50
C ALA A 326 13.21 33.91 -22.98
N PRO A 327 12.88 32.79 -22.34
CA PRO A 327 13.51 31.53 -22.67
C PRO A 327 13.37 31.29 -24.15
N THR A 328 14.49 31.26 -24.84
CA THR A 328 14.52 30.78 -26.22
C THR A 328 13.95 29.40 -26.14
N ARG A 329 12.77 29.18 -26.75
CA ARG A 329 12.14 27.84 -26.77
C ARG A 329 13.06 26.93 -27.58
N VAL A 330 14.02 26.33 -26.90
CA VAL A 330 14.81 25.25 -27.49
C VAL A 330 13.82 24.10 -27.70
N PRO A 331 13.70 23.54 -28.89
CA PRO A 331 12.85 22.38 -29.11
C PRO A 331 13.28 21.28 -28.14
N PHE A 332 12.34 20.80 -27.31
CA PHE A 332 12.60 19.70 -26.39
C PHE A 332 12.65 18.40 -27.20
N THR A 333 13.73 18.23 -27.95
CA THR A 333 14.01 17.06 -28.77
C THR A 333 15.27 16.37 -28.27
N ARG A 334 15.37 15.06 -28.53
CA ARG A 334 16.54 14.27 -28.14
C ARG A 334 17.79 14.78 -28.84
N GLY A 335 18.82 15.11 -28.09
CA GLY A 335 20.09 15.51 -28.66
C GLY A 335 20.83 16.57 -27.86
N LEU A 336 21.97 16.99 -28.39
CA LEU A 336 22.77 18.07 -27.86
C LEU A 336 22.25 19.41 -28.42
N HIS A 337 21.85 20.30 -27.55
CA HIS A 337 21.33 21.64 -27.91
C HIS A 337 22.15 22.72 -27.25
N GLU A 338 22.46 23.74 -28.02
CA GLU A 338 23.04 24.96 -27.44
C GLU A 338 21.93 25.76 -26.74
N VAL A 339 22.06 25.92 -25.42
CA VAL A 339 21.05 26.55 -24.57
C VAL A 339 21.46 27.96 -24.11
N ALA A 340 22.73 28.26 -24.24
CA ALA A 340 23.33 29.62 -24.06
C ALA A 340 24.65 29.65 -24.82
N ASP A 341 25.23 30.86 -24.99
CA ASP A 341 26.53 31.01 -25.64
C ASP A 341 27.57 30.06 -25.01
N ARG A 342 28.07 29.11 -25.82
CA ARG A 342 29.07 28.09 -25.43
C ARG A 342 28.61 27.14 -24.32
N VAL A 343 27.27 26.99 -24.10
CA VAL A 343 26.67 26.06 -23.16
C VAL A 343 25.71 25.14 -23.92
N TRP A 344 25.97 23.85 -23.88
CA TRP A 344 25.13 22.83 -24.50
C TRP A 344 24.47 21.94 -23.44
N ALA A 345 23.23 21.57 -23.67
CA ALA A 345 22.55 20.60 -22.88
C ALA A 345 22.16 19.40 -23.75
N TRP A 346 22.41 18.19 -23.25
CA TRP A 346 21.86 16.97 -23.82
C TRP A 346 20.48 16.76 -23.24
N THR A 347 19.45 16.87 -24.08
CA THR A 347 18.06 16.69 -23.66
C THR A 347 17.53 15.33 -24.06
N LEU A 348 16.76 14.71 -23.14
CA LEU A 348 16.06 13.45 -23.33
C LEU A 348 14.55 13.70 -23.08
N PRO A 349 13.74 13.90 -24.15
CA PRO A 349 12.33 14.29 -24.02
C PRO A 349 11.40 13.15 -23.57
N ASP A 350 11.89 11.95 -23.49
CA ASP A 350 11.17 10.72 -23.16
C ASP A 350 10.85 10.56 -21.65
N GLY A 351 11.01 11.64 -20.85
CA GLY A 351 10.48 11.69 -19.48
C GLY A 351 11.11 10.72 -18.49
N GLY A 352 12.27 10.15 -18.81
CA GLY A 352 13.00 9.24 -17.94
C GLY A 352 13.36 9.91 -16.62
N TYR A 353 12.71 9.50 -15.54
CA TYR A 353 12.99 9.99 -14.19
C TYR A 353 14.39 9.54 -13.77
N GLY A 354 15.19 10.49 -13.30
CA GLY A 354 16.56 10.23 -12.82
C GLY A 354 17.68 10.45 -13.82
N PHE A 355 17.38 10.87 -15.04
CA PHE A 355 18.40 11.35 -15.95
C PHE A 355 18.60 12.86 -15.78
N SER A 356 19.73 13.23 -15.19
CA SER A 356 20.19 14.61 -15.26
C SER A 356 20.52 14.95 -16.71
N ASN A 357 20.01 16.05 -17.23
CA ASN A 357 20.52 16.61 -18.47
C ASN A 357 22.02 16.92 -18.26
N ALA A 358 22.89 16.33 -19.06
CA ALA A 358 24.31 16.63 -19.00
C ALA A 358 24.56 17.98 -19.68
N GLY A 359 25.16 18.89 -18.95
CA GLY A 359 25.62 20.19 -19.51
C GLY A 359 27.09 20.11 -19.88
N LEU A 360 27.45 20.65 -21.04
CA LEU A 360 28.82 20.88 -21.47
C LEU A 360 29.07 22.39 -21.57
N VAL A 361 30.09 22.90 -20.89
CA VAL A 361 30.56 24.28 -21.01
C VAL A 361 31.91 24.26 -21.70
N ALA A 362 32.04 24.89 -22.87
CA ALA A 362 33.32 25.01 -23.56
C ALA A 362 34.05 26.30 -23.08
N GLY A 363 35.20 26.12 -22.42
CA GLY A 363 36.10 27.20 -22.01
C GLY A 363 37.16 27.49 -23.06
N ASP A 364 37.72 28.69 -22.99
CA ASP A 364 38.91 29.05 -23.81
C ASP A 364 40.11 28.34 -23.20
N GLY A 365 40.53 27.22 -23.79
CA GLY A 365 41.74 26.51 -23.38
C GLY A 365 41.56 25.07 -22.91
N ALA A 366 40.53 24.37 -23.34
CA ALA A 366 40.44 22.93 -23.24
C ALA A 366 40.84 22.26 -24.57
#